data_9b907d7a736d2cb3af518c22b35276ea
#
_entry.id   9b907d7a736d2cb3af518c22b35276ea
#
_cell.length_a   1.000
_cell.length_b   1.000
_cell.length_c   1.000
_cell.angle_alpha   90.00
_cell.angle_beta   90.00
_cell.angle_gamma   90.00
#
_symmetry.space_group_name_H-M   'P 1'
#
loop_
_entity.id
_entity.type
_entity.pdbx_description
1 polymer ?
#
loop_
_entity_poly.entity_id
_entity_poly.type
_entity_poly.pdbx_seq_one_letter_code
_entity_poly.pdbx_strand_id
1 'polypeptide(L)' 'MAIESRLAILMAERKYNIQAVIDRTGLDRTSLSKLYHDKTKMVNLESLDKLCDLFDCEPGDLLKRKSKMDEPDD' A
#
# COMPACT_ATOMS: atom_id res chain seq x y z
N MET A 1 5.47 0.11 -13.30
CA MET A 1 5.95 1.27 -12.54
C MET A 1 7.10 0.87 -11.63
N ALA A 2 8.04 1.78 -11.43
CA ALA A 2 9.18 1.50 -10.55
C ALA A 2 8.84 1.50 -9.06
N ILE A 3 7.71 2.06 -8.71
CA ILE A 3 7.26 2.10 -7.32
C ILE A 3 6.27 0.98 -7.09
N GLU A 4 6.46 0.24 -6.01
CA GLU A 4 5.57 -0.86 -5.65
C GLU A 4 4.94 -0.62 -4.29
N SER A 5 3.74 -1.16 -4.11
CA SER A 5 3.04 -1.09 -2.86
C SER A 5 3.44 -2.26 -1.97
N ARG A 6 3.66 -2.00 -0.70
CA ARG A 6 3.93 -3.05 0.29
C ARG A 6 2.72 -3.29 1.19
N LEU A 7 1.56 -2.81 0.76
CA LEU A 7 0.35 -2.96 1.55
C LEU A 7 0.06 -4.43 1.88
N ALA A 8 0.19 -5.31 0.89
CA ALA A 8 -0.06 -6.73 1.11
C ALA A 8 0.87 -7.31 2.16
N ILE A 9 2.13 -6.90 2.14
CA ILE A 9 3.13 -7.37 3.11
C ILE A 9 2.77 -6.88 4.52
N LEU A 10 2.45 -5.60 4.64
CA LEU A 10 2.09 -5.03 5.93
C LEU A 10 0.81 -5.66 6.48
N MET A 11 -0.17 -5.91 5.62
CA MET A 11 -1.40 -6.58 6.03
C MET A 11 -1.11 -7.99 6.53
N ALA A 12 -0.26 -8.72 5.83
CA ALA A 12 0.11 -10.06 6.23
C ALA A 12 0.83 -10.07 7.57
N GLU A 13 1.73 -9.13 7.79
CA GLU A 13 2.47 -9.02 9.05
C GLU A 13 1.55 -8.73 10.22
N ARG A 14 0.50 -7.96 10.00
CA ARG A 14 -0.46 -7.60 11.04
C ARG A 14 -1.67 -8.53 11.06
N LYS A 15 -1.73 -9.46 10.13
CA LYS A 15 -2.86 -10.41 10.01
C LYS A 15 -4.18 -9.70 9.76
N TYR A 16 -4.14 -8.61 9.01
CA TYR A 16 -5.34 -7.88 8.59
C TYR A 16 -5.78 -8.37 7.23
N ASN A 17 -7.09 -8.56 7.05
CA ASN A 17 -7.65 -8.73 5.72
C ASN A 17 -8.12 -7.37 5.22
N ILE A 18 -8.60 -7.33 3.97
CA ILE A 18 -9.00 -6.07 3.34
C ILE A 18 -10.15 -5.41 4.11
N GLN A 19 -11.08 -6.22 4.60
CA GLN A 19 -12.22 -5.69 5.35
C GLN A 19 -11.77 -5.04 6.66
N ALA A 20 -10.80 -5.64 7.34
CA ALA A 20 -10.28 -5.06 8.58
C ALA A 20 -9.65 -3.69 8.32
N VAL A 21 -8.92 -3.55 7.21
CA VAL A 21 -8.32 -2.28 6.85
C VAL A 21 -9.40 -1.24 6.53
N ILE A 22 -10.43 -1.65 5.79
CA ILE A 22 -11.55 -0.76 5.48
C ILE A 22 -12.22 -0.27 6.76
N ASP A 23 -12.49 -1.19 7.68
CA ASP A 23 -13.18 -0.86 8.93
C ASP A 23 -12.38 0.10 9.80
N ARG A 24 -11.05 -0.01 9.74
CA ARG A 24 -10.17 0.80 10.59
C ARG A 24 -9.81 2.14 9.97
N THR A 25 -9.80 2.24 8.64
CA THR A 25 -9.39 3.46 7.95
C THR A 25 -10.55 4.23 7.34
N GLY A 26 -11.65 3.55 7.05
CA GLY A 26 -12.77 4.16 6.35
C GLY A 26 -12.53 4.35 4.86
N LEU A 27 -11.48 3.76 4.32
CA LEU A 27 -11.19 3.85 2.89
C LEU A 27 -12.08 2.90 2.11
N ASP A 28 -12.31 3.20 0.84
CA ASP A 28 -13.15 2.36 0.01
C ASP A 28 -12.38 1.11 -0.46
N ARG A 29 -13.14 0.05 -0.70
CA ARG A 29 -12.57 -1.23 -1.10
C ARG A 29 -11.85 -1.16 -2.43
N THR A 30 -12.40 -0.40 -3.38
CA THR A 30 -11.82 -0.31 -4.72
C THR A 30 -10.42 0.30 -4.68
N SER A 31 -10.25 1.40 -3.95
CA SER A 31 -8.95 2.05 -3.82
C SER A 31 -7.94 1.14 -3.11
N LEU A 32 -8.37 0.48 -2.04
CA LEU A 32 -7.50 -0.42 -1.31
C LEU A 32 -7.11 -1.63 -2.16
N SER A 33 -8.06 -2.17 -2.91
CA SER A 33 -7.79 -3.32 -3.77
C SER A 33 -6.77 -2.98 -4.84
N LYS A 34 -6.89 -1.80 -5.45
CA LYS A 34 -5.92 -1.36 -6.46
C LYS A 34 -4.54 -1.22 -5.86
N LEU A 35 -4.44 -0.65 -4.67
CA LEU A 35 -3.16 -0.48 -3.99
C LEU A 35 -2.60 -1.84 -3.58
N TYR A 36 -3.44 -2.72 -3.07
CA TYR A 36 -3.04 -4.07 -2.66
C TYR A 36 -2.44 -4.85 -3.84
N HIS A 37 -3.04 -4.74 -5.01
CA HIS A 37 -2.58 -5.44 -6.20
C HIS A 37 -1.58 -4.65 -7.03
N ASP A 38 -1.13 -3.52 -6.51
CA ASP A 38 -0.12 -2.69 -7.15
C ASP A 38 -0.56 -2.19 -8.52
N LYS A 39 -1.83 -1.90 -8.66
CA LYS A 39 -2.42 -1.45 -9.94
C LYS A 39 -2.76 0.03 -9.96
N THR A 40 -2.54 0.73 -8.86
CA THR A 40 -2.85 2.15 -8.80
C THR A 40 -1.68 2.96 -9.37
N LYS A 41 -2.01 4.04 -10.04
CA LYS A 41 -1.02 4.98 -10.55
C LYS A 41 -0.97 6.26 -9.72
N MET A 42 -1.95 6.43 -8.84
CA MET A 42 -2.06 7.61 -8.00
C MET A 42 -2.44 7.18 -6.59
N VAL A 43 -1.87 7.83 -5.61
CA VAL A 43 -2.21 7.58 -4.21
C VAL A 43 -2.64 8.90 -3.60
N ASN A 44 -3.81 8.91 -2.98
CA ASN A 44 -4.30 10.05 -2.25
C ASN A 44 -3.48 10.18 -0.95
N LEU A 45 -2.96 11.37 -0.67
CA LEU A 45 -2.15 11.59 0.52
C LEU A 45 -2.92 11.32 1.80
N GLU A 46 -4.20 11.65 1.82
CA GLU A 46 -5.04 11.38 2.96
C GLU A 46 -5.19 9.88 3.21
N SER A 47 -5.37 9.11 2.13
CA SER A 47 -5.43 7.65 2.25
C SER A 47 -4.11 7.08 2.75
N LEU A 48 -3.01 7.61 2.23
CA LEU A 48 -1.68 7.19 2.66
C LEU A 48 -1.46 7.47 4.13
N ASP A 49 -1.87 8.65 4.59
CA ASP A 49 -1.77 9.03 5.98
C ASP A 49 -2.54 8.07 6.88
N LYS A 50 -3.76 7.72 6.49
CA LYS A 50 -4.59 6.79 7.26
C LYS A 50 -3.96 5.40 7.35
N LEU A 51 -3.38 4.94 6.25
CA LEU A 51 -2.72 3.64 6.24
C LEU A 51 -1.45 3.65 7.10
N CYS A 52 -0.68 4.73 7.03
CA CYS A 52 0.51 4.86 7.87
C CYS A 52 0.14 4.88 9.35
N ASP A 53 -0.96 5.54 9.68
CA ASP A 53 -1.45 5.61 11.05
C ASP A 53 -1.90 4.23 11.53
N LEU A 54 -2.61 3.49 10.68
CA LEU A 54 -3.07 2.13 11.03
C LEU A 54 -1.91 1.19 11.27
N PHE A 55 -0.90 1.23 10.41
CA PHE A 55 0.24 0.31 10.47
C PHE A 55 1.39 0.86 11.31
N ASP A 56 1.25 2.08 11.82
CA ASP A 56 2.28 2.75 12.61
C ASP A 56 3.62 2.74 11.87
N CYS A 57 3.58 3.24 10.64
CA CYS A 57 4.74 3.24 9.75
C CYS A 57 4.82 4.55 8.97
N GLU A 58 5.95 4.74 8.30
CA GLU A 58 6.17 5.88 7.43
C GLU A 58 5.70 5.55 6.02
N PRO A 59 5.40 6.57 5.19
CA PRO A 59 5.04 6.33 3.80
C PRO A 59 6.10 5.51 3.05
N GLY A 60 7.37 5.68 3.41
CA GLY A 60 8.44 4.92 2.80
C GLY A 60 8.41 3.43 3.12
N ASP A 61 7.70 3.04 4.18
CA ASP A 61 7.51 1.63 4.51
C ASP A 61 6.36 1.02 3.73
N LEU A 62 5.44 1.85 3.28
CA LEU A 62 4.26 1.41 2.55
C LEU A 62 4.50 1.38 1.05
N LEU A 63 5.29 2.32 0.55
CA LEU A 63 5.62 2.42 -0.86
C LEU A 63 7.14 2.35 -1.01
N LYS A 64 7.60 1.46 -1.86
CA LYS A 64 9.02 1.30 -2.12
C LYS A 64 9.29 1.47 -3.61
N ARG A 65 10.42 2.07 -3.90
CA ARG A 65 10.87 2.17 -5.28
C ARG A 65 11.76 0.99 -5.58
N LYS A 66 11.48 0.31 -6.69
CA LYS A 66 12.31 -0.79 -7.11
C LYS A 66 13.66 -0.27 -7.56
N SER A 67 14.71 -0.97 -7.18
CA SER A 67 16.05 -0.67 -7.65
C SER A 67 16.12 -0.93 -9.15
N LYS A 68 16.92 -0.13 -9.88
CA LYS A 68 17.13 -0.38 -11.30
C LYS A 68 17.75 -1.76 -11.54
N MET A 69 18.49 -2.26 -10.58
CA MET A 69 19.10 -3.57 -10.70
C MET A 69 18.09 -4.70 -10.55
N ASP A 70 16.96 -4.42 -9.90
CA ASP A 70 15.92 -5.41 -9.69
C ASP A 70 14.86 -5.38 -10.77
N GLU A 71 14.88 -4.37 -11.63
CA GLU A 71 13.91 -4.24 -12.70
C GLU A 71 14.42 -4.90 -13.96
N PRO A 72 13.52 -5.54 -14.73
CA PRO A 72 13.90 -5.99 -16.05
C PRO A 72 14.32 -4.78 -16.88
N ASP A 73 15.35 -4.95 -17.65
CA ASP A 73 15.81 -3.90 -18.53
C ASP A 73 14.83 -3.75 -19.68
N ASP A 74 14.28 -2.59 -19.83
CA ASP A 74 13.29 -2.34 -20.88
C ASP A 74 13.93 -1.88 -22.15
#